data_a6821777244fe4746f7f9049c19a8eb7
#
_entry.id   a6821777244fe4746f7f9049c19a8eb7
#
_cell.length_a   1.000
_cell.length_b   1.000
_cell.length_c   1.000
_cell.angle_alpha   90.00
_cell.angle_beta   90.00
_cell.angle_gamma   90.00
#
_symmetry.space_group_name_H-M   'P 1'
#
loop_
_entity.id
_entity.type
_entity.pdbx_description
1 polymer ?
#
loop_
_entity_poly.entity_id
_entity_poly.type
_entity_poly.pdbx_seq_one_letter_code
_entity_poly.pdbx_strand_id
1 'polypeptide(L)'
;MTLKDVYSLLLSTGYPVVYRDYTGEVKKEIPKPPFMVYSVLGTDFDGGDMRKFIREQEINVELYTDGKDLEAEEAVDRLLIDLDPEKYESMVDESFMLIRYTFTIRDFVPRKEGNLNG
;
A
#
# COMPACT_ATOMS: atom_id res chain seq x y z
N MET A 1 -4.25 2.02 -11.51
CA MET A 1 -4.54 1.41 -10.19
C MET A 1 -4.67 2.50 -9.14
N THR A 2 -5.71 2.45 -8.35
CA THR A 2 -5.96 3.40 -7.26
C THR A 2 -5.58 2.78 -5.92
N LEU A 3 -5.55 3.61 -4.87
CA LEU A 3 -5.33 3.11 -3.52
C LEU A 3 -6.43 2.12 -3.09
N LYS A 4 -7.65 2.36 -3.53
CA LYS A 4 -8.75 1.44 -3.28
C LYS A 4 -8.52 0.07 -3.92
N ASP A 5 -7.93 0.06 -5.11
CA ASP A 5 -7.58 -1.20 -5.79
C ASP A 5 -6.50 -1.96 -5.01
N VAL A 6 -5.54 -1.23 -4.45
CA VAL A 6 -4.51 -1.85 -3.58
C VAL A 6 -5.17 -2.50 -2.37
N TYR A 7 -6.08 -1.79 -1.72
CA TYR A 7 -6.80 -2.34 -0.56
C TYR A 7 -7.55 -3.62 -0.91
N SER A 8 -8.29 -3.60 -2.03
CA SER A 8 -9.03 -4.78 -2.49
C SER A 8 -8.10 -5.95 -2.81
N LEU A 9 -6.95 -5.64 -3.41
CA LEU A 9 -5.94 -6.64 -3.72
C LEU A 9 -5.42 -7.30 -2.44
N LEU A 10 -5.08 -6.50 -1.43
CA LEU A 10 -4.56 -7.01 -0.16
C LEU A 10 -5.60 -7.85 0.58
N LEU A 11 -6.87 -7.45 0.54
CA LEU A 11 -7.96 -8.21 1.15
C LEU A 11 -8.09 -9.62 0.57
N SER A 12 -7.69 -9.82 -0.68
CA SER A 12 -7.80 -11.12 -1.33
C SER A 12 -6.94 -12.21 -0.68
N THR A 13 -5.96 -11.83 0.14
CA THR A 13 -5.17 -12.80 0.91
C THR A 13 -5.98 -13.49 2.00
N GLY A 14 -7.06 -12.87 2.46
CA GLY A 14 -7.81 -13.32 3.63
C GLY A 14 -7.24 -12.82 4.95
N TYR A 15 -6.10 -12.18 4.95
CA TYR A 15 -5.51 -11.59 6.17
C TYR A 15 -6.12 -10.23 6.47
N PRO A 16 -6.18 -9.83 7.75
CA PRO A 16 -6.62 -8.48 8.11
C PRO A 16 -5.74 -7.42 7.46
N VAL A 17 -6.36 -6.33 7.00
CA VAL A 17 -5.67 -5.21 6.35
C VAL A 17 -6.09 -3.92 7.05
N VAL A 18 -5.10 -3.12 7.44
CA VAL A 18 -5.33 -1.85 8.14
C VAL A 18 -4.63 -0.73 7.38
N TYR A 19 -5.27 0.43 7.34
CA TYR A 19 -4.66 1.62 6.75
C TYR A 19 -3.97 2.45 7.84
N ARG A 20 -2.74 2.87 7.57
CA ARG A 20 -2.03 3.82 8.42
C ARG A 20 -2.10 5.20 7.75
N ASP A 21 -2.66 6.17 8.44
CA ASP A 21 -2.77 7.51 7.91
C ASP A 21 -1.45 8.30 8.08
N TYR A 22 -1.46 9.55 7.67
CA TYR A 22 -0.28 10.41 7.71
C TYR A 22 0.23 10.70 9.12
N THR A 23 -0.58 10.47 10.17
CA THR A 23 -0.13 10.63 11.55
C THR A 23 0.68 9.44 12.03
N GLY A 24 0.68 8.35 11.27
CA GLY A 24 1.34 7.12 11.63
C GLY A 24 0.56 6.27 12.64
N GLU A 25 -0.63 6.71 13.02
CA GLU A 25 -1.48 5.96 13.94
C GLU A 25 -2.37 4.96 13.21
N VAL A 26 -2.49 3.78 13.78
CA VAL A 26 -3.46 2.78 13.35
C VAL A 26 -4.72 3.00 14.16
N LYS A 27 -5.81 3.39 13.50
CA LYS A 27 -7.05 3.78 14.17
C LYS A 27 -7.88 2.63 14.71
N LYS A 28 -7.52 1.41 14.35
CA LYS A 28 -8.23 0.21 14.79
C LYS A 28 -7.33 -0.61 15.68
N GLU A 29 -7.95 -1.45 16.52
CA GLU A 29 -7.20 -2.42 17.30
C GLU A 29 -6.34 -3.29 16.40
N ILE A 30 -5.09 -3.52 16.80
CA ILE A 30 -4.13 -4.30 16.03
C ILE A 30 -4.57 -5.77 16.04
N PRO A 31 -4.80 -6.37 14.86
CA PRO A 31 -5.20 -7.77 14.79
C PRO A 31 -4.05 -8.71 15.12
N LYS A 32 -4.38 -9.98 15.27
CA LYS A 32 -3.36 -11.01 15.43
C LYS A 32 -2.62 -11.26 14.11
N PRO A 33 -1.30 -11.51 14.13
CA PRO A 33 -0.56 -11.89 12.92
C PRO A 33 -1.07 -13.21 12.32
N PRO A 34 -1.00 -13.37 10.98
CA PRO A 34 -0.49 -12.39 10.04
C PRO A 34 -1.52 -11.30 9.72
N PHE A 35 -1.05 -10.09 9.59
CA PHE A 35 -1.87 -8.97 9.15
C PHE A 35 -1.02 -7.99 8.34
N MET A 36 -1.68 -7.12 7.58
CA MET A 36 -0.99 -6.12 6.77
C MET A 36 -1.42 -4.71 7.16
N VAL A 37 -0.47 -3.80 7.07
CA VAL A 37 -0.71 -2.36 7.20
C VAL A 37 -0.23 -1.71 5.92
N TYR A 38 -1.03 -0.85 5.33
CA TYR A 38 -0.63 -0.14 4.12
C TYR A 38 -0.77 1.36 4.31
N SER A 39 0.04 2.10 3.58
CA SER A 39 0.07 3.56 3.65
C SER A 39 0.61 4.14 2.35
N VAL A 40 0.37 5.43 2.15
CA VAL A 40 0.93 6.20 1.05
C VAL A 40 2.14 6.95 1.57
N LEU A 41 3.30 6.72 0.97
CA LEU A 41 4.54 7.40 1.34
C LEU A 41 4.63 8.79 0.68
N GLY A 42 4.09 8.91 -0.53
CA GLY A 42 4.10 10.17 -1.25
C GLY A 42 3.22 10.13 -2.47
N THR A 43 2.84 11.30 -2.95
CA THR A 43 1.98 11.45 -4.14
C THR A 43 2.54 12.57 -5.00
N ASP A 44 2.74 12.27 -6.28
CA ASP A 44 3.13 13.26 -7.29
C ASP A 44 2.06 13.37 -8.35
N PHE A 45 1.90 14.58 -8.86
CA PHE A 45 1.00 14.86 -9.97
C PHE A 45 1.79 15.41 -11.14
N ASP A 46 1.54 14.88 -12.32
CA ASP A 46 2.13 15.35 -13.55
C ASP A 46 1.03 15.47 -14.60
N GLY A 47 1.00 16.55 -15.34
CA GLY A 47 -0.06 16.74 -16.30
C GLY A 47 0.05 17.98 -17.18
N GLY A 48 0.90 18.93 -16.81
CA GLY A 48 1.08 20.16 -17.58
C GLY A 48 -0.24 20.76 -18.06
N ASP A 49 -0.40 20.94 -19.37
CA ASP A 49 -1.61 21.49 -20.00
C ASP A 49 -2.68 20.43 -20.28
N MET A 50 -2.45 19.20 -19.91
CA MET A 50 -3.38 18.11 -20.16
C MET A 50 -4.67 18.28 -19.34
N ARG A 51 -5.76 17.71 -19.84
CA ARG A 51 -7.03 17.68 -19.12
C ARG A 51 -7.05 16.71 -17.94
N LYS A 52 -6.04 15.87 -17.86
CA LYS A 52 -5.88 14.89 -16.81
C LYS A 52 -4.51 15.07 -16.17
N PHE A 53 -4.44 14.82 -14.89
CA PHE A 53 -3.16 14.63 -14.24
C PHE A 53 -2.88 13.14 -14.17
N ILE A 54 -1.62 12.79 -14.34
CA ILE A 54 -1.12 11.48 -13.95
C ILE A 54 -0.81 11.59 -12.46
N ARG A 55 -1.51 10.81 -11.66
CA ARG A 55 -1.21 10.72 -10.23
C ARG A 55 -0.35 9.49 -10.01
N GLU A 56 0.79 9.70 -9.39
CA GLU A 56 1.73 8.65 -9.05
C GLU A 56 1.87 8.60 -7.54
N GLN A 57 1.64 7.43 -6.94
CA GLN A 57 1.70 7.25 -5.51
C GLN A 57 2.67 6.13 -5.17
N GLU A 58 3.55 6.41 -4.22
CA GLU A 58 4.42 5.41 -3.63
C GLU A 58 3.70 4.78 -2.46
N ILE A 59 3.53 3.46 -2.53
CA ILE A 59 2.76 2.69 -1.55
C ILE A 59 3.71 1.85 -0.71
N ASN A 60 3.44 1.80 0.57
CA ASN A 60 4.11 0.94 1.52
C ASN A 60 3.12 -0.10 2.04
N VAL A 61 3.48 -1.37 1.94
CA VAL A 61 2.72 -2.47 2.53
C VAL A 61 3.63 -3.18 3.52
N GLU A 62 3.15 -3.32 4.74
CA GLU A 62 3.88 -3.99 5.82
C GLU A 62 3.14 -5.26 6.19
N LEU A 63 3.79 -6.40 6.03
CA LEU A 63 3.28 -7.69 6.48
C LEU A 63 3.91 -8.02 7.83
N TYR A 64 3.07 -8.18 8.84
CA TYR A 64 3.50 -8.59 10.18
C TYR A 64 3.16 -10.06 10.37
N THR A 65 4.16 -10.83 10.77
CA THR A 65 3.99 -12.26 11.02
C THR A 65 4.53 -12.64 12.41
N ASP A 66 4.03 -13.75 12.91
CA ASP A 66 4.50 -14.33 14.16
C ASP A 66 5.68 -15.25 13.82
N GLY A 67 6.90 -14.74 14.02
CA GLY A 67 8.08 -15.42 13.53
C GLY A 67 8.12 -15.51 12.01
N LYS A 68 8.97 -16.36 11.48
CA LYS A 68 9.07 -16.57 10.03
C LYS A 68 7.86 -17.37 9.55
N ASP A 69 7.06 -16.75 8.68
CA ASP A 69 5.84 -17.33 8.11
C ASP A 69 5.94 -17.34 6.58
N LEU A 70 6.47 -18.43 6.05
CA LEU A 70 6.72 -18.56 4.61
C LEU A 70 5.43 -18.59 3.80
N GLU A 71 4.37 -19.14 4.35
CA GLU A 71 3.08 -19.20 3.66
C GLU A 71 2.48 -17.79 3.47
N ALA A 72 2.46 -16.99 4.53
CA ALA A 72 1.96 -15.64 4.46
C ALA A 72 2.84 -14.77 3.56
N GLU A 73 4.16 -14.88 3.70
CA GLU A 73 5.11 -14.14 2.88
C GLU A 73 4.95 -14.46 1.40
N GLU A 74 4.85 -15.74 1.06
CA GLU A 74 4.67 -16.16 -0.33
C GLU A 74 3.34 -15.69 -0.91
N ALA A 75 2.28 -15.70 -0.13
CA ALA A 75 0.98 -15.19 -0.56
C ALA A 75 1.05 -13.72 -0.95
N VAL A 76 1.74 -12.91 -0.16
CA VAL A 76 1.90 -11.49 -0.45
C VAL A 76 2.88 -11.26 -1.60
N ASP A 77 3.97 -12.01 -1.66
CA ASP A 77 4.92 -11.95 -2.78
C ASP A 77 4.21 -12.15 -4.12
N ARG A 78 3.40 -13.21 -4.22
CA ARG A 78 2.66 -13.50 -5.45
C ARG A 78 1.65 -12.42 -5.81
N LEU A 79 1.03 -11.84 -4.79
CA LEU A 79 0.03 -10.82 -4.97
C LEU A 79 0.63 -9.54 -5.55
N LEU A 80 1.81 -9.16 -5.11
CA LEU A 80 2.44 -7.88 -5.42
C LEU A 80 3.49 -7.94 -6.52
N ILE A 81 3.88 -9.13 -6.97
CA ILE A 81 5.02 -9.29 -7.88
C ILE A 81 4.87 -8.48 -9.18
N ASP A 82 3.66 -8.37 -9.72
CA ASP A 82 3.40 -7.64 -10.95
C ASP A 82 3.51 -6.12 -10.79
N LEU A 83 3.55 -5.64 -9.55
CA LEU A 83 3.74 -4.22 -9.26
C LEU A 83 5.22 -3.85 -9.09
N ASP A 84 6.10 -4.80 -9.32
CA ASP A 84 7.56 -4.61 -9.24
C ASP A 84 8.00 -4.01 -7.89
N PRO A 85 7.68 -4.67 -6.78
CA PRO A 85 7.94 -4.12 -5.46
C PRO A 85 9.40 -4.27 -5.06
N GLU A 86 9.88 -3.33 -4.24
CA GLU A 86 11.07 -3.55 -3.43
C GLU A 86 10.64 -4.22 -2.13
N LYS A 87 11.39 -5.22 -1.70
CA LYS A 87 11.05 -6.01 -0.53
C LYS A 87 12.17 -5.96 0.49
N TYR A 88 11.81 -5.66 1.73
CA TYR A 88 12.74 -5.59 2.86
C TYR A 88 12.21 -6.45 4.01
N GLU A 89 13.12 -7.13 4.68
CA GLU A 89 12.79 -7.98 5.81
C GLU A 89 13.52 -7.48 7.05
N SER A 90 12.82 -7.42 8.18
CA SER A 90 13.41 -7.06 9.46
C SER A 90 12.69 -7.75 10.60
N MET A 91 13.37 -7.86 11.73
CA MET A 91 12.75 -8.31 12.97
C MET A 91 12.36 -7.08 13.78
N VAL A 92 11.08 -7.04 14.19
CA VAL A 92 10.60 -5.96 15.06
C VAL A 92 11.00 -6.23 16.50
N ASP A 93 10.83 -7.49 16.92
CA ASP A 93 11.29 -8.01 18.20
C ASP A 93 11.51 -9.53 18.08
N GLU A 94 11.68 -10.23 19.20
CA GLU A 94 11.92 -11.67 19.20
C GLU A 94 10.78 -12.49 18.60
N SER A 95 9.54 -11.92 18.62
CA SER A 95 8.33 -12.64 18.22
C SER A 95 7.84 -12.26 16.85
N PHE A 96 8.05 -11.00 16.42
CA PHE A 96 7.42 -10.48 15.22
C PHE A 96 8.44 -10.19 14.13
N MET A 97 8.10 -10.62 12.93
CA MET A 97 8.81 -10.23 11.71
C MET A 97 7.98 -9.22 10.95
N LEU A 98 8.68 -8.28 10.34
CA LEU A 98 8.11 -7.27 9.47
C LEU A 98 8.71 -7.43 8.09
N ILE A 99 7.84 -7.58 7.09
CA ILE A 99 8.25 -7.59 5.70
C ILE A 99 7.59 -6.39 5.04
N ARG A 100 8.42 -5.52 4.50
CA ARG A 100 7.97 -4.28 3.87
C ARG A 100 8.09 -4.39 2.36
N TYR A 101 7.01 -4.01 1.68
CA TYR A 101 6.98 -3.91 0.22
C TYR A 101 6.70 -2.47 -0.15
N THR A 102 7.51 -1.91 -1.05
CA THR A 102 7.25 -0.58 -1.59
C THR A 102 7.12 -0.66 -3.10
N PHE A 103 6.14 0.01 -3.63
CA PHE A 103 5.87 0.04 -5.08
C PHE A 103 5.11 1.30 -5.44
N THR A 104 5.07 1.58 -6.74
CA THR A 104 4.41 2.77 -7.27
C THR A 104 3.17 2.37 -8.04
N ILE A 105 2.08 3.10 -7.80
CA ILE A 105 0.85 2.98 -8.59
C ILE A 105 0.58 4.28 -9.32
N ARG A 106 -0.12 4.17 -10.44
CA ARG A 106 -0.49 5.33 -11.28
C ARG A 106 -1.96 5.26 -11.66
N ASP A 107 -2.58 6.42 -11.67
CA ASP A 107 -3.92 6.57 -12.23
C ASP A 107 -4.07 7.97 -12.81
N PHE A 108 -5.22 8.22 -13.42
CA PHE A 108 -5.52 9.52 -14.00
C PHE A 108 -6.55 10.24 -13.14
N VAL A 109 -6.29 11.52 -12.88
CA VAL A 109 -7.22 12.37 -12.16
C VAL A 109 -7.67 13.46 -13.13
N PRO A 110 -8.96 13.54 -13.47
CA PRO A 110 -9.44 14.58 -14.39
C PRO A 110 -9.38 15.95 -13.72
N ARG A 111 -9.09 16.98 -14.52
CA ARG A 111 -9.17 18.36 -14.06
C ARG A 111 -10.64 18.73 -13.88
N LYS A 112 -10.92 19.57 -12.90
CA LYS A 112 -12.25 20.12 -12.71
C LYS A 112 -12.50 21.21 -13.75
N GLU A 113 -13.41 20.98 -14.69
CA GLU A 113 -13.71 21.93 -15.75
C GLU A 113 -14.31 23.24 -15.22
N GLY A 114 -15.16 23.14 -14.20
CA GLY A 114 -15.78 24.31 -13.59
C GLY A 114 -14.80 25.32 -13.02
N ASN A 115 -13.60 24.90 -12.68
CA ASN A 115 -12.57 25.78 -12.15
C ASN A 115 -11.91 26.63 -13.24
N LEU A 116 -12.07 26.25 -14.49
CA LEU A 116 -11.49 26.97 -15.61
C LEU A 116 -12.27 28.24 -15.94
N ASN A 117 -13.51 28.31 -15.54
CA ASN A 117 -14.42 29.40 -15.83
C ASN A 117 -14.68 30.30 -14.63
N GLY A 118 -14.17 29.89 -13.51
CA GLY A 118 -14.36 30.63 -12.27
C GLY A 118 -13.26 31.57 -11.99
#